data_49b1354d5a75d98b25a778c6af072527
#
_entry.id   49b1354d5a75d98b25a778c6af072527
#
_cell.length_a   1.000
_cell.length_b   1.000
_cell.length_c   1.000
_cell.angle_alpha   90.00
_cell.angle_beta   90.00
_cell.angle_gamma   90.00
#
_symmetry.space_group_name_H-M   'P 1'
#
loop_
_entity.id
_entity.type
_entity.pdbx_description
1 polymer ?
#
loop_
_entity_poly.entity_id
_entity_poly.type
_entity_poly.pdbx_seq_one_letter_code
_entity_poly.pdbx_strand_id
1 'polypeptide(L)'
;MNIPMNIPAYAEIGITTNFSFLRGGSHPQDYVQQASELRLPVIGIADHNTLAGVVRAYKELGNPDVIHKPKLLIGSRLIFIDDTPDILVYPRDRAAYGRLCQLLTRGKRGDDTEKGECHLGLDDLVEFSEGQLLVLTLPHRFETDKALGVLDRLQRSRAEGVWLAASLLYRGDDKRRLGRLHRMAATARVPLLATNEVLYHHPARRPLQDVLTCVREKATVDAIGKRLEANAERYLKPAAEMARLFRELPEAVAETMRFSKRITFSLDQLKYQYPDEPVPPGKTAQQHLEDLTWAGVQQHFPGEIDATLRATLRKE
;
A
#
# COMPACT_ATOMS: atom_id res chain seq x y z
N MET A 1 6.61 -42.53 4.35
CA MET A 1 5.30 -41.90 4.62
C MET A 1 5.50 -40.39 4.66
N ASN A 2 5.15 -39.67 3.57
CA ASN A 2 5.15 -38.24 3.59
C ASN A 2 3.87 -37.81 4.33
N ILE A 3 3.98 -37.40 5.58
CA ILE A 3 2.94 -36.65 6.26
C ILE A 3 2.82 -35.33 5.48
N PRO A 4 1.67 -34.96 4.89
CA PRO A 4 1.53 -33.69 4.26
C PRO A 4 1.76 -32.64 5.37
N MET A 5 2.88 -31.91 5.29
CA MET A 5 3.08 -30.76 6.14
C MET A 5 1.92 -29.80 5.87
N ASN A 6 1.06 -29.63 6.86
CA ASN A 6 -0.04 -28.68 6.78
C ASN A 6 0.61 -27.28 6.75
N ILE A 7 0.91 -26.79 5.53
CA ILE A 7 1.54 -25.49 5.32
C ILE A 7 0.55 -24.44 5.82
N PRO A 8 0.89 -23.64 6.84
CA PRO A 8 -0.03 -22.63 7.33
C PRO A 8 -0.31 -21.59 6.24
N ALA A 9 -1.57 -21.16 6.13
CA ALA A 9 -1.93 -20.06 5.25
C ALA A 9 -1.17 -18.79 5.68
N TYR A 10 -0.73 -18.01 4.69
CA TYR A 10 0.05 -16.80 4.88
C TYR A 10 -0.56 -15.65 4.07
N ALA A 11 -0.57 -14.45 4.65
CA ALA A 11 -0.88 -13.21 3.96
C ALA A 11 0.36 -12.29 3.96
N GLU A 12 0.89 -11.95 2.79
CA GLU A 12 1.89 -10.89 2.70
C GLU A 12 1.21 -9.53 2.73
N ILE A 13 1.56 -8.69 3.71
CA ILE A 13 0.95 -7.37 3.91
C ILE A 13 1.93 -6.21 3.67
N GLY A 14 3.19 -6.49 3.38
CA GLY A 14 4.24 -5.48 3.22
C GLY A 14 4.65 -5.23 1.76
N ILE A 15 3.72 -5.32 0.80
CA ILE A 15 4.05 -5.16 -0.62
C ILE A 15 4.16 -3.67 -0.97
N THR A 16 5.34 -3.30 -1.49
CA THR A 16 5.62 -1.99 -2.06
C THR A 16 5.70 -2.11 -3.59
N THR A 17 4.86 -1.38 -4.32
CA THR A 17 4.82 -1.41 -5.78
C THR A 17 5.62 -0.27 -6.40
N ASN A 18 5.69 -0.24 -7.74
CA ASN A 18 6.31 0.87 -8.49
C ASN A 18 5.59 2.22 -8.31
N PHE A 19 4.42 2.25 -7.67
CA PHE A 19 3.75 3.49 -7.25
C PHE A 19 4.40 4.14 -6.03
N SER A 20 5.27 3.41 -5.33
CA SER A 20 6.27 3.99 -4.45
C SER A 20 7.50 4.33 -5.30
N PHE A 21 7.52 5.55 -5.82
CA PHE A 21 8.46 6.00 -6.86
C PHE A 21 9.91 5.69 -6.49
N LEU A 22 10.64 5.04 -7.41
CA LEU A 22 12.02 4.57 -7.26
C LEU A 22 12.26 3.63 -6.05
N ARG A 23 11.19 2.96 -5.55
CA ARG A 23 11.30 2.04 -4.40
C ARG A 23 10.83 0.63 -4.73
N GLY A 24 9.64 0.46 -5.31
CA GLY A 24 9.15 -0.85 -5.74
C GLY A 24 9.59 -1.21 -7.16
N GLY A 25 10.10 -2.43 -7.36
CA GLY A 25 10.62 -2.93 -8.64
C GLY A 25 9.61 -3.73 -9.48
N SER A 26 8.32 -3.72 -9.10
CA SER A 26 7.27 -4.45 -9.83
C SER A 26 5.96 -3.68 -9.87
N HIS A 27 5.16 -3.95 -10.91
CA HIS A 27 3.82 -3.38 -11.02
C HIS A 27 2.82 -4.09 -10.09
N PRO A 28 1.73 -3.44 -9.68
CA PRO A 28 0.68 -4.08 -8.87
C PRO A 28 0.11 -5.35 -9.51
N GLN A 29 -0.01 -5.38 -10.82
CA GLN A 29 -0.50 -6.53 -11.60
C GLN A 29 0.44 -7.74 -11.44
N ASP A 30 1.78 -7.53 -11.52
CA ASP A 30 2.77 -8.58 -11.37
C ASP A 30 2.63 -9.30 -10.02
N TYR A 31 2.29 -8.57 -8.95
CA TYR A 31 2.06 -9.15 -7.62
C TYR A 31 0.80 -9.98 -7.55
N VAL A 32 -0.28 -9.57 -8.23
CA VAL A 32 -1.54 -10.35 -8.27
C VAL A 32 -1.31 -11.66 -9.02
N GLN A 33 -0.64 -11.62 -10.16
CA GLN A 33 -0.30 -12.80 -10.94
C GLN A 33 0.61 -13.75 -10.15
N GLN A 34 1.69 -13.25 -9.57
CA GLN A 34 2.60 -14.04 -8.75
C GLN A 34 1.91 -14.64 -7.52
N ALA A 35 1.02 -13.89 -6.86
CA ALA A 35 0.23 -14.40 -5.74
C ALA A 35 -0.72 -15.53 -6.16
N SER A 36 -1.31 -15.42 -7.35
CA SER A 36 -2.13 -16.48 -7.96
C SER A 36 -1.33 -17.76 -8.19
N GLU A 37 -0.13 -17.65 -8.77
CA GLU A 37 0.79 -18.77 -9.00
C GLU A 37 1.22 -19.44 -7.69
N LEU A 38 1.56 -18.63 -6.69
CA LEU A 38 1.96 -19.08 -5.35
C LEU A 38 0.76 -19.55 -4.50
N ARG A 39 -0.47 -19.40 -4.98
CA ARG A 39 -1.71 -19.70 -4.26
C ARG A 39 -1.80 -19.01 -2.91
N LEU A 40 -1.32 -17.78 -2.83
CA LEU A 40 -1.46 -16.97 -1.63
C LEU A 40 -2.93 -16.52 -1.48
N PRO A 41 -3.57 -16.80 -0.34
CA PRO A 41 -4.98 -16.44 -0.14
C PRO A 41 -5.22 -14.93 0.00
N VAL A 42 -4.20 -14.19 0.41
CA VAL A 42 -4.29 -12.75 0.72
C VAL A 42 -2.98 -12.06 0.38
N ILE A 43 -3.07 -10.89 -0.23
CA ILE A 43 -1.96 -9.94 -0.39
C ILE A 43 -2.40 -8.53 0.03
N GLY A 44 -1.49 -7.76 0.61
CA GLY A 44 -1.71 -6.38 1.01
C GLY A 44 -0.72 -5.44 0.33
N ILE A 45 -1.24 -4.47 -0.41
CA ILE A 45 -0.42 -3.41 -1.01
C ILE A 45 -0.37 -2.23 -0.04
N ALA A 46 0.85 -1.79 0.26
CA ALA A 46 1.14 -0.68 1.15
C ALA A 46 2.25 0.20 0.56
N ASP A 47 1.88 1.03 -0.41
CA ASP A 47 2.77 1.98 -1.04
C ASP A 47 3.07 3.19 -0.14
N HIS A 48 4.22 3.83 -0.34
CA HIS A 48 4.71 4.94 0.45
C HIS A 48 3.83 6.18 0.29
N ASN A 49 3.08 6.53 1.34
CA ASN A 49 2.18 7.69 1.41
C ASN A 49 1.21 7.80 0.22
N THR A 50 0.78 6.65 -0.36
CA THR A 50 -0.15 6.66 -1.50
C THR A 50 -1.01 5.40 -1.55
N LEU A 51 -2.17 5.53 -2.20
CA LEU A 51 -3.11 4.45 -2.54
C LEU A 51 -3.23 4.26 -4.07
N ALA A 52 -2.38 4.92 -4.86
CA ALA A 52 -2.54 4.97 -6.31
C ALA A 52 -2.38 3.61 -7.00
N GLY A 53 -1.53 2.71 -6.45
CA GLY A 53 -1.27 1.39 -7.02
C GLY A 53 -2.42 0.39 -6.89
N VAL A 54 -3.30 0.54 -5.89
CA VAL A 54 -4.28 -0.48 -5.54
C VAL A 54 -5.34 -0.73 -6.62
N VAL A 55 -5.70 0.31 -7.39
CA VAL A 55 -6.69 0.19 -8.47
C VAL A 55 -6.21 -0.74 -9.59
N ARG A 56 -4.91 -0.72 -9.91
CA ARG A 56 -4.34 -1.62 -10.92
C ARG A 56 -4.35 -3.07 -10.46
N ALA A 57 -4.00 -3.33 -9.19
CA ALA A 57 -4.11 -4.66 -8.61
C ALA A 57 -5.56 -5.15 -8.57
N TYR A 58 -6.49 -4.28 -8.18
CA TYR A 58 -7.92 -4.61 -8.16
C TYR A 58 -8.46 -4.97 -9.54
N LYS A 59 -8.10 -4.21 -10.58
CA LYS A 59 -8.49 -4.54 -11.97
C LYS A 59 -7.90 -5.87 -12.41
N GLU A 60 -6.66 -6.18 -12.04
CA GLU A 60 -6.00 -7.44 -12.38
C GLU A 60 -6.69 -8.66 -11.77
N LEU A 61 -7.33 -8.54 -10.60
CA LEU A 61 -8.17 -9.61 -10.03
C LEU A 61 -9.35 -9.99 -10.94
N GLY A 62 -9.77 -9.10 -11.84
CA GLY A 62 -10.79 -9.37 -12.87
C GLY A 62 -10.25 -10.10 -14.09
N ASN A 63 -8.93 -10.20 -14.25
CA ASN A 63 -8.30 -10.89 -15.38
C ASN A 63 -8.61 -12.40 -15.33
N PRO A 64 -9.10 -13.01 -16.43
CA PRO A 64 -9.37 -14.45 -16.52
C PRO A 64 -8.14 -15.33 -16.27
N ASP A 65 -6.94 -14.84 -16.57
CA ASP A 65 -5.69 -15.57 -16.38
C ASP A 65 -5.29 -15.69 -14.91
N VAL A 66 -5.88 -14.89 -14.02
CA VAL A 66 -5.70 -14.99 -12.56
C VAL A 66 -6.63 -16.07 -12.01
N ILE A 67 -6.13 -17.32 -11.98
CA ILE A 67 -6.92 -18.51 -11.59
C ILE A 67 -7.23 -18.50 -10.09
N HIS A 68 -6.21 -18.27 -9.26
CA HIS A 68 -6.35 -18.21 -7.80
C HIS A 68 -6.34 -16.75 -7.35
N LYS A 69 -7.53 -16.16 -7.20
CA LYS A 69 -7.69 -14.75 -6.86
C LYS A 69 -7.41 -14.50 -5.37
N PRO A 70 -6.29 -13.85 -5.00
CA PRO A 70 -6.06 -13.49 -3.61
C PRO A 70 -7.05 -12.41 -3.17
N LYS A 71 -7.41 -12.40 -1.88
CA LYS A 71 -8.04 -11.23 -1.28
C LYS A 71 -7.01 -10.08 -1.27
N LEU A 72 -7.40 -8.93 -1.85
CA LEU A 72 -6.57 -7.73 -1.86
C LEU A 72 -6.86 -6.88 -0.61
N LEU A 73 -5.86 -6.67 0.23
CA LEU A 73 -5.91 -5.69 1.31
C LEU A 73 -5.32 -4.37 0.80
N ILE A 74 -6.01 -3.29 1.10
CA ILE A 74 -5.68 -1.95 0.64
C ILE A 74 -5.13 -1.16 1.81
N GLY A 75 -3.86 -0.77 1.74
CA GLY A 75 -3.19 -0.03 2.78
C GLY A 75 -2.19 0.97 2.23
N SER A 76 -1.53 1.66 3.12
CA SER A 76 -0.42 2.56 2.81
C SER A 76 0.68 2.39 3.87
N ARG A 77 1.94 2.49 3.44
CA ARG A 77 3.09 2.65 4.32
C ARG A 77 3.27 4.13 4.57
N LEU A 78 3.01 4.57 5.78
CA LEU A 78 3.26 5.95 6.14
C LEU A 78 4.74 6.15 6.48
N ILE A 79 5.32 7.15 5.84
CA ILE A 79 6.65 7.65 6.08
C ILE A 79 6.48 8.99 6.77
N PHE A 80 7.18 9.18 7.87
CA PHE A 80 7.02 10.34 8.73
C PHE A 80 8.23 11.28 8.63
N ILE A 81 8.01 12.57 8.92
CA ILE A 81 9.06 13.59 8.94
C ILE A 81 9.66 13.80 10.33
N ASP A 82 9.12 13.15 11.37
CA ASP A 82 9.46 13.30 12.79
C ASP A 82 10.26 12.11 13.36
N ASP A 83 11.04 11.43 12.52
CA ASP A 83 11.82 10.22 12.86
C ASP A 83 10.99 9.05 13.43
N THR A 84 9.66 9.09 13.32
CA THR A 84 8.81 7.94 13.61
C THR A 84 9.10 6.83 12.60
N PRO A 85 9.32 5.57 13.03
CA PRO A 85 9.49 4.47 12.10
C PRO A 85 8.25 4.26 11.23
N ASP A 86 8.45 3.69 10.03
CA ASP A 86 7.36 3.44 9.10
C ASP A 86 6.22 2.61 9.72
N ILE A 87 4.99 2.95 9.41
CA ILE A 87 3.80 2.24 9.87
C ILE A 87 2.96 1.83 8.65
N LEU A 88 2.66 0.53 8.53
CA LEU A 88 1.66 0.07 7.59
C LEU A 88 0.29 0.34 8.18
N VAL A 89 -0.56 1.00 7.42
CA VAL A 89 -1.93 1.38 7.82
C VAL A 89 -2.92 0.71 6.90
N TYR A 90 -3.83 -0.06 7.49
CA TYR A 90 -4.89 -0.78 6.78
C TYR A 90 -6.26 -0.40 7.35
N PRO A 91 -7.16 0.18 6.55
CA PRO A 91 -8.50 0.51 6.99
C PRO A 91 -9.34 -0.76 7.17
N ARG A 92 -10.03 -0.90 8.32
CA ARG A 92 -10.94 -2.01 8.58
C ARG A 92 -12.13 -1.98 7.63
N ASP A 93 -12.71 -0.81 7.42
CA ASP A 93 -13.97 -0.58 6.70
C ASP A 93 -13.91 0.70 5.85
N ARG A 94 -15.00 1.00 5.15
CA ARG A 94 -15.10 2.18 4.28
C ARG A 94 -14.90 3.50 5.04
N ALA A 95 -15.37 3.61 6.27
CA ALA A 95 -15.21 4.85 7.05
C ALA A 95 -13.73 5.07 7.42
N ALA A 96 -13.03 4.01 7.84
CA ALA A 96 -11.60 4.06 8.08
C ALA A 96 -10.80 4.35 6.80
N TYR A 97 -11.22 3.80 5.63
CA TYR A 97 -10.60 4.16 4.34
C TYR A 97 -10.73 5.65 4.05
N GLY A 98 -11.90 6.24 4.30
CA GLY A 98 -12.09 7.69 4.18
C GLY A 98 -11.12 8.49 5.06
N ARG A 99 -10.93 8.08 6.34
CA ARG A 99 -9.96 8.71 7.23
C ARG A 99 -8.52 8.57 6.74
N LEU A 100 -8.14 7.41 6.21
CA LEU A 100 -6.81 7.24 5.60
C LEU A 100 -6.60 8.17 4.39
N CYS A 101 -7.63 8.33 3.53
CA CYS A 101 -7.57 9.28 2.43
C CYS A 101 -7.43 10.73 2.93
N GLN A 102 -8.14 11.12 3.99
CA GLN A 102 -8.03 12.45 4.61
C GLN A 102 -6.63 12.67 5.18
N LEU A 103 -6.06 11.69 5.90
CA LEU A 103 -4.70 11.74 6.44
C LEU A 103 -3.67 11.97 5.31
N LEU A 104 -3.72 11.17 4.25
CA LEU A 104 -2.82 11.32 3.10
C LEU A 104 -3.02 12.66 2.38
N THR A 105 -4.26 13.18 2.35
CA THR A 105 -4.53 14.51 1.78
C THR A 105 -3.93 15.60 2.65
N ARG A 106 -4.05 15.50 3.98
CA ARG A 106 -3.42 16.44 4.92
C ARG A 106 -1.92 16.53 4.67
N GLY A 107 -1.22 15.38 4.61
CA GLY A 107 0.22 15.34 4.39
C GLY A 107 0.68 15.92 3.04
N LYS A 108 -0.21 15.97 2.04
CA LYS A 108 0.10 16.45 0.67
C LYS A 108 -0.34 17.88 0.38
N ARG A 109 -1.06 18.53 1.29
CA ARG A 109 -1.65 19.86 1.09
C ARG A 109 -1.07 20.94 1.99
N GLY A 110 0.05 20.69 2.67
CA GLY A 110 0.74 21.71 3.45
C GLY A 110 1.28 22.84 2.55
N ASP A 111 1.29 24.07 3.05
CA ASP A 111 1.79 25.25 2.30
C ASP A 111 3.26 25.09 1.89
N ASP A 112 4.04 24.31 2.67
CA ASP A 112 5.45 24.01 2.43
C ASP A 112 5.67 22.63 1.77
N THR A 113 4.61 22.00 1.22
CA THR A 113 4.69 20.65 0.63
C THR A 113 4.79 20.74 -0.89
N GLU A 114 5.91 20.31 -1.46
CA GLU A 114 6.11 20.27 -2.90
C GLU A 114 5.35 19.09 -3.54
N LYS A 115 5.13 19.18 -4.86
CA LYS A 115 4.49 18.10 -5.60
C LYS A 115 5.27 16.80 -5.51
N GLY A 116 4.64 15.79 -4.96
CA GLY A 116 5.24 14.44 -4.76
C GLY A 116 5.69 14.18 -3.33
N GLU A 117 5.71 15.19 -2.47
CA GLU A 117 5.99 15.05 -1.05
C GLU A 117 4.73 14.73 -0.24
N CYS A 118 4.95 14.29 0.99
CA CYS A 118 3.90 14.05 1.98
C CYS A 118 4.49 14.23 3.37
N HIS A 119 4.11 15.29 4.05
CA HIS A 119 4.60 15.66 5.37
C HIS A 119 3.60 15.21 6.43
N LEU A 120 3.91 14.11 7.11
CA LEU A 120 3.10 13.54 8.20
C LEU A 120 3.96 13.35 9.44
N GLY A 121 3.40 13.66 10.60
CA GLY A 121 3.92 13.29 11.91
C GLY A 121 3.11 12.15 12.54
N LEU A 122 3.63 11.56 13.63
CA LEU A 122 2.91 10.54 14.37
C LEU A 122 1.59 11.06 14.95
N ASP A 123 1.52 12.34 15.31
CA ASP A 123 0.30 12.97 15.83
C ASP A 123 -0.82 13.00 14.80
N ASP A 124 -0.49 13.23 13.51
CA ASP A 124 -1.47 13.15 12.42
C ASP A 124 -2.07 11.75 12.32
N LEU A 125 -1.24 10.71 12.38
CA LEU A 125 -1.73 9.33 12.36
C LEU A 125 -2.62 9.04 13.57
N VAL A 126 -2.25 9.48 14.76
CA VAL A 126 -3.05 9.28 15.99
C VAL A 126 -4.42 9.92 15.86
N GLU A 127 -4.52 11.12 15.29
CA GLU A 127 -5.81 11.80 15.04
C GLU A 127 -6.72 11.02 14.10
N PHE A 128 -6.16 10.44 13.02
CA PHE A 128 -6.92 9.66 12.01
C PHE A 128 -6.94 8.15 12.24
N SER A 129 -6.53 7.69 13.44
CA SER A 129 -6.32 6.27 13.74
C SER A 129 -7.60 5.43 13.87
N GLU A 130 -8.77 6.04 14.04
CA GLU A 130 -10.02 5.31 14.29
C GLU A 130 -10.35 4.33 13.16
N GLY A 131 -10.50 3.04 13.53
CA GLY A 131 -10.77 1.95 12.60
C GLY A 131 -9.58 1.53 11.74
N GLN A 132 -8.39 2.07 11.98
CA GLN A 132 -7.16 1.64 11.31
C GLN A 132 -6.54 0.44 12.02
N LEU A 133 -5.99 -0.50 11.26
CA LEU A 133 -5.08 -1.53 11.74
C LEU A 133 -3.66 -1.03 11.47
N LEU A 134 -2.84 -0.92 12.51
CA LEU A 134 -1.53 -0.30 12.47
C LEU A 134 -0.44 -1.34 12.70
N VAL A 135 0.53 -1.42 11.78
CA VAL A 135 1.66 -2.35 11.90
C VAL A 135 2.95 -1.56 11.90
N LEU A 136 3.59 -1.44 13.04
CA LEU A 136 4.89 -0.78 13.17
C LEU A 136 5.96 -1.62 12.48
N THR A 137 6.69 -1.04 11.53
CA THR A 137 7.84 -1.66 10.89
C THR A 137 9.11 -0.97 11.37
N LEU A 138 10.12 -1.76 11.74
CA LEU A 138 11.35 -1.19 12.28
C LEU A 138 12.51 -1.36 11.30
N PRO A 139 13.34 -0.34 11.08
CA PRO A 139 14.54 -0.46 10.28
C PRO A 139 15.49 -1.50 10.88
N HIS A 140 16.54 -1.90 10.15
CA HIS A 140 17.47 -2.91 10.64
C HIS A 140 18.13 -2.48 11.97
N ARG A 141 18.49 -1.22 12.09
CA ARG A 141 18.97 -0.61 13.34
C ARG A 141 17.91 0.32 13.90
N PHE A 142 17.53 0.11 15.14
CA PHE A 142 16.50 0.90 15.84
C PHE A 142 16.80 0.96 17.34
N GLU A 143 16.27 2.00 17.99
CA GLU A 143 16.30 2.16 19.44
C GLU A 143 15.05 1.53 20.06
N THR A 144 15.24 0.61 21.04
CA THR A 144 14.14 -0.14 21.66
C THR A 144 13.16 0.77 22.36
N ASP A 145 13.65 1.72 23.15
CA ASP A 145 12.80 2.60 23.99
C ASP A 145 11.97 3.55 23.13
N LYS A 146 12.55 4.10 22.06
CA LYS A 146 11.79 4.90 21.10
C LYS A 146 10.69 4.09 20.43
N ALA A 147 10.99 2.86 19.98
CA ALA A 147 10.00 1.99 19.35
C ALA A 147 8.89 1.57 20.33
N LEU A 148 9.20 1.29 21.59
CA LEU A 148 8.21 1.01 22.64
C LEU A 148 7.33 2.25 22.91
N GLY A 149 7.91 3.45 22.93
CA GLY A 149 7.16 4.69 23.06
C GLY A 149 6.17 4.92 21.91
N VAL A 150 6.55 4.59 20.67
CA VAL A 150 5.64 4.65 19.52
C VAL A 150 4.53 3.63 19.68
N LEU A 151 4.84 2.37 20.02
CA LEU A 151 3.81 1.33 20.25
C LEU A 151 2.81 1.75 21.33
N ASP A 152 3.27 2.31 22.44
CA ASP A 152 2.40 2.81 23.53
C ASP A 152 1.46 3.92 23.03
N ARG A 153 1.97 4.88 22.25
CA ARG A 153 1.15 5.95 21.66
C ARG A 153 0.10 5.38 20.70
N LEU A 154 0.47 4.44 19.85
CA LEU A 154 -0.46 3.80 18.92
C LEU A 154 -1.55 3.01 19.65
N GLN A 155 -1.22 2.30 20.74
CA GLN A 155 -2.20 1.57 21.53
C GLN A 155 -3.18 2.46 22.29
N ARG A 156 -2.77 3.67 22.67
CA ARG A 156 -3.65 4.68 23.30
C ARG A 156 -4.50 5.44 22.28
N SER A 157 -4.26 5.27 21.00
CA SER A 157 -5.06 5.88 19.94
C SER A 157 -6.40 5.15 19.77
N ARG A 158 -7.21 5.59 18.80
CA ARG A 158 -8.48 4.93 18.44
C ARG A 158 -8.30 3.82 17.41
N ALA A 159 -7.07 3.33 17.22
CA ALA A 159 -6.80 2.27 16.27
C ALA A 159 -7.58 0.99 16.62
N GLU A 160 -8.00 0.26 15.60
CA GLU A 160 -8.65 -1.04 15.72
C GLU A 160 -7.73 -2.11 16.29
N GLY A 161 -6.43 -1.95 16.10
CA GLY A 161 -5.40 -2.79 16.66
C GLY A 161 -4.00 -2.37 16.21
N VAL A 162 -3.00 -2.80 16.97
CA VAL A 162 -1.59 -2.49 16.75
C VAL A 162 -0.78 -3.77 16.73
N TRP A 163 0.13 -3.89 15.78
CA TRP A 163 1.05 -5.02 15.60
C TRP A 163 2.48 -4.52 15.46
N LEU A 164 3.43 -5.39 15.75
CA LEU A 164 4.84 -5.21 15.43
C LEU A 164 5.21 -6.15 14.28
N ALA A 165 5.75 -5.60 13.18
CA ALA A 165 6.22 -6.41 12.06
C ALA A 165 7.55 -7.09 12.37
N ALA A 166 7.72 -8.31 11.86
CA ALA A 166 9.01 -9.02 11.84
C ALA A 166 9.32 -9.52 10.43
N SER A 167 10.54 -9.28 9.97
CA SER A 167 11.06 -9.76 8.69
C SER A 167 12.39 -10.50 8.90
N LEU A 168 12.61 -11.55 8.11
CA LEU A 168 13.83 -12.38 8.11
C LEU A 168 14.42 -12.35 6.70
N LEU A 169 15.48 -11.57 6.51
CA LEU A 169 16.03 -11.19 5.20
C LEU A 169 17.46 -11.71 4.97
N TYR A 170 17.89 -12.74 5.70
CA TYR A 170 19.22 -13.34 5.60
C TYR A 170 20.36 -12.32 5.73
N ARG A 171 20.26 -11.42 6.71
CA ARG A 171 21.29 -10.41 7.01
C ARG A 171 22.35 -10.87 7.99
N GLY A 172 22.30 -12.15 8.44
CA GLY A 172 23.26 -12.77 9.33
C GLY A 172 22.92 -12.67 10.82
N ASP A 173 22.11 -11.68 11.23
CA ASP A 173 21.67 -11.49 12.62
C ASP A 173 20.16 -11.70 12.82
N ASP A 174 19.48 -12.30 11.85
CA ASP A 174 18.03 -12.44 11.82
C ASP A 174 17.44 -13.10 13.08
N LYS A 175 18.07 -14.16 13.59
CA LYS A 175 17.60 -14.85 14.82
C LYS A 175 17.66 -13.92 16.05
N ARG A 176 18.78 -13.20 16.21
CA ARG A 176 18.94 -12.26 17.32
C ARG A 176 17.92 -11.11 17.21
N ARG A 177 17.73 -10.59 15.99
CA ARG A 177 16.74 -9.56 15.69
C ARG A 177 15.33 -10.06 15.99
N LEU A 178 14.95 -11.25 15.52
CA LEU A 178 13.64 -11.86 15.77
C LEU A 178 13.37 -12.01 17.27
N GLY A 179 14.34 -12.55 18.04
CA GLY A 179 14.22 -12.66 19.49
C GLY A 179 14.06 -11.30 20.20
N ARG A 180 14.72 -10.24 19.69
CA ARG A 180 14.54 -8.88 20.21
C ARG A 180 13.14 -8.35 19.93
N LEU A 181 12.64 -8.49 18.68
CA LEU A 181 11.29 -8.07 18.29
C LEU A 181 10.22 -8.85 19.08
N HIS A 182 10.41 -10.14 19.29
CA HIS A 182 9.49 -10.96 20.08
C HIS A 182 9.37 -10.46 21.54
N ARG A 183 10.51 -10.19 22.21
CA ARG A 183 10.48 -9.59 23.55
C ARG A 183 9.81 -8.22 23.59
N MET A 184 10.07 -7.36 22.59
CA MET A 184 9.42 -6.06 22.48
C MET A 184 7.91 -6.18 22.31
N ALA A 185 7.46 -7.06 21.45
CA ALA A 185 6.05 -7.35 21.23
C ALA A 185 5.37 -7.82 22.53
N ALA A 186 6.03 -8.71 23.28
CA ALA A 186 5.55 -9.17 24.60
C ALA A 186 5.50 -8.02 25.62
N THR A 187 6.54 -7.18 25.69
CA THR A 187 6.58 -6.02 26.60
C THR A 187 5.47 -5.00 26.26
N ALA A 188 5.30 -4.70 24.99
CA ALA A 188 4.23 -3.79 24.53
C ALA A 188 2.84 -4.46 24.50
N ARG A 189 2.74 -5.79 24.72
CA ARG A 189 1.49 -6.56 24.62
C ARG A 189 0.80 -6.40 23.25
N VAL A 190 1.59 -6.39 22.18
CA VAL A 190 1.10 -6.39 20.79
C VAL A 190 1.47 -7.69 20.10
N PRO A 191 0.65 -8.20 19.17
CA PRO A 191 1.02 -9.37 18.37
C PRO A 191 2.23 -9.07 17.48
N LEU A 192 3.11 -10.07 17.30
CA LEU A 192 4.14 -10.05 16.27
C LEU A 192 3.53 -10.58 14.97
N LEU A 193 3.81 -9.91 13.85
CA LEU A 193 3.26 -10.23 12.54
C LEU A 193 4.39 -10.41 11.51
N ALA A 194 4.41 -11.57 10.84
CA ALA A 194 5.41 -11.88 9.83
C ALA A 194 5.16 -11.11 8.54
N THR A 195 6.19 -10.52 7.95
CA THR A 195 6.18 -9.91 6.62
C THR A 195 7.53 -10.10 5.95
N ASN A 196 7.56 -10.13 4.63
CA ASN A 196 8.82 -10.11 3.88
C ASN A 196 9.19 -8.71 3.38
N GLU A 197 8.38 -7.69 3.66
CA GLU A 197 8.62 -6.30 3.22
C GLU A 197 8.99 -6.21 1.73
N VAL A 198 8.13 -6.72 0.91
CA VAL A 198 8.35 -7.06 -0.49
C VAL A 198 8.55 -5.81 -1.36
N LEU A 199 9.62 -5.82 -2.18
CA LEU A 199 9.94 -4.76 -3.15
C LEU A 199 9.76 -5.19 -4.60
N TYR A 200 9.69 -6.48 -4.87
CA TYR A 200 9.47 -7.05 -6.21
C TYR A 200 8.79 -8.42 -6.12
N HIS A 201 8.04 -8.79 -7.16
CA HIS A 201 7.28 -10.03 -7.17
C HIS A 201 8.16 -11.29 -7.28
N HIS A 202 9.30 -11.20 -7.96
CA HIS A 202 10.20 -12.31 -8.23
C HIS A 202 11.68 -11.89 -8.06
N PRO A 203 12.59 -12.76 -7.55
CA PRO A 203 13.99 -12.41 -7.30
C PRO A 203 14.76 -11.95 -8.54
N ALA A 204 14.37 -12.36 -9.75
CA ALA A 204 14.96 -11.88 -11.00
C ALA A 204 14.77 -10.38 -11.24
N ARG A 205 13.90 -9.69 -10.48
CA ARG A 205 13.73 -8.23 -10.52
C ARG A 205 14.74 -7.46 -9.68
N ARG A 206 15.60 -8.16 -8.97
CA ARG A 206 16.64 -7.54 -8.14
C ARG A 206 17.54 -6.56 -8.91
N PRO A 207 18.04 -6.85 -10.12
CA PRO A 207 18.87 -5.88 -10.87
C PRO A 207 18.12 -4.58 -11.18
N LEU A 208 16.82 -4.66 -11.53
CA LEU A 208 15.99 -3.47 -11.72
C LEU A 208 15.87 -2.67 -10.43
N GLN A 209 15.64 -3.35 -9.28
CA GLN A 209 15.56 -2.71 -7.97
C GLN A 209 16.86 -1.97 -7.62
N ASP A 210 18.01 -2.53 -7.94
CA ASP A 210 19.31 -1.89 -7.70
C ASP A 210 19.47 -0.63 -8.55
N VAL A 211 19.06 -0.65 -9.82
CA VAL A 211 19.04 0.53 -10.69
C VAL A 211 18.10 1.62 -10.14
N LEU A 212 16.89 1.27 -9.73
CA LEU A 212 15.96 2.22 -9.12
C LEU A 212 16.54 2.86 -7.86
N THR A 213 17.23 2.07 -7.05
CA THR A 213 17.93 2.58 -5.85
C THR A 213 19.05 3.54 -6.24
N CYS A 214 19.85 3.20 -7.26
CA CYS A 214 20.91 4.07 -7.75
C CYS A 214 20.39 5.42 -8.25
N VAL A 215 19.29 5.41 -9.01
CA VAL A 215 18.62 6.64 -9.48
C VAL A 215 18.17 7.49 -8.29
N ARG A 216 17.50 6.88 -7.30
CA ARG A 216 17.03 7.57 -6.09
C ARG A 216 18.18 8.20 -5.30
N GLU A 217 19.27 7.45 -5.12
CA GLU A 217 20.45 7.86 -4.34
C GLU A 217 21.44 8.71 -5.14
N LYS A 218 21.12 9.01 -6.41
CA LYS A 218 21.99 9.77 -7.33
C LYS A 218 23.42 9.20 -7.40
N ALA A 219 23.55 7.88 -7.50
CA ALA A 219 24.81 7.15 -7.50
C ALA A 219 24.83 6.11 -8.63
N THR A 220 26.02 5.69 -9.06
CA THR A 220 26.18 4.55 -9.98
C THR A 220 26.15 3.22 -9.21
N VAL A 221 25.89 2.11 -9.93
CA VAL A 221 25.87 0.77 -9.32
C VAL A 221 27.20 0.43 -8.64
N ASP A 222 28.33 0.86 -9.23
CA ASP A 222 29.67 0.60 -8.69
C ASP A 222 29.98 1.44 -7.43
N ALA A 223 29.37 2.64 -7.31
CA ALA A 223 29.66 3.58 -6.23
C ALA A 223 28.67 3.48 -5.04
N ILE A 224 27.49 2.92 -5.24
CA ILE A 224 26.42 2.92 -4.25
C ILE A 224 26.69 2.04 -3.02
N GLY A 225 27.45 0.95 -3.19
CA GLY A 225 27.92 0.09 -2.11
C GLY A 225 26.80 -0.46 -1.22
N LYS A 226 26.95 -0.29 0.11
CA LYS A 226 26.03 -0.82 1.15
C LYS A 226 24.64 -0.16 1.19
N ARG A 227 24.34 0.81 0.33
CA ARG A 227 23.00 1.39 0.20
C ARG A 227 22.05 0.52 -0.61
N LEU A 228 22.58 -0.46 -1.37
CA LEU A 228 21.79 -1.53 -1.96
C LEU A 228 21.30 -2.52 -0.90
N GLU A 229 20.21 -3.22 -1.20
CA GLU A 229 19.80 -4.36 -0.36
C GLU A 229 20.90 -5.43 -0.33
N ALA A 230 21.08 -6.08 0.81
CA ALA A 230 22.17 -7.05 1.00
C ALA A 230 22.06 -8.28 0.09
N ASN A 231 20.85 -8.62 -0.32
CA ASN A 231 20.54 -9.82 -1.11
C ASN A 231 19.22 -9.63 -1.89
N ALA A 232 18.75 -10.67 -2.59
CA ALA A 232 17.52 -10.65 -3.38
C ALA A 232 16.28 -11.17 -2.62
N GLU A 233 16.27 -11.10 -1.29
CA GLU A 233 15.26 -11.77 -0.47
C GLU A 233 13.94 -11.01 -0.32
N ARG A 234 13.85 -9.76 -0.77
CA ARG A 234 12.64 -8.94 -0.65
C ARG A 234 11.66 -9.18 -1.81
N TYR A 235 11.41 -10.46 -2.13
CA TYR A 235 10.43 -10.88 -3.13
C TYR A 235 9.19 -11.51 -2.49
N LEU A 236 8.11 -11.67 -3.26
CA LEU A 236 6.89 -12.32 -2.80
C LEU A 236 7.14 -13.82 -2.61
N LYS A 237 7.22 -14.26 -1.35
CA LYS A 237 7.54 -15.63 -0.97
C LYS A 237 6.30 -16.51 -0.88
N PRO A 238 6.42 -17.83 -1.23
CA PRO A 238 5.36 -18.79 -0.96
C PRO A 238 5.18 -19.01 0.56
N ALA A 239 3.97 -19.41 0.96
CA ALA A 239 3.62 -19.67 2.35
C ALA A 239 4.55 -20.68 3.04
N ALA A 240 4.98 -21.72 2.30
CA ALA A 240 5.92 -22.72 2.82
C ALA A 240 7.27 -22.12 3.21
N GLU A 241 7.78 -21.19 2.42
CA GLU A 241 9.05 -20.53 2.72
C GLU A 241 8.92 -19.59 3.94
N MET A 242 7.81 -18.85 4.05
CA MET A 242 7.56 -18.03 5.23
C MET A 242 7.39 -18.89 6.49
N ALA A 243 6.70 -20.01 6.40
CA ALA A 243 6.62 -20.98 7.52
C ALA A 243 7.98 -21.54 7.92
N ARG A 244 8.86 -21.82 6.94
CA ARG A 244 10.23 -22.29 7.19
C ARG A 244 11.09 -21.21 7.88
N LEU A 245 11.00 -19.98 7.43
CA LEU A 245 11.72 -18.83 8.00
C LEU A 245 11.31 -18.60 9.46
N PHE A 246 10.01 -18.58 9.72
CA PHE A 246 9.43 -18.33 11.03
C PHE A 246 9.17 -19.59 11.86
N ARG A 247 9.86 -20.70 11.60
CA ARG A 247 9.67 -21.97 12.32
C ARG A 247 9.81 -21.86 13.84
N GLU A 248 10.59 -20.90 14.33
CA GLU A 248 10.77 -20.63 15.76
C GLU A 248 9.62 -19.80 16.36
N LEU A 249 8.83 -19.09 15.52
CA LEU A 249 7.68 -18.26 15.90
C LEU A 249 6.54 -18.41 14.89
N PRO A 250 5.96 -19.61 14.74
CA PRO A 250 4.94 -19.88 13.71
C PRO A 250 3.65 -19.06 13.91
N GLU A 251 3.38 -18.60 15.13
CA GLU A 251 2.26 -17.72 15.46
C GLU A 251 2.35 -16.37 14.74
N ALA A 252 3.56 -15.87 14.43
CA ALA A 252 3.72 -14.63 13.67
C ALA A 252 3.22 -14.79 12.22
N VAL A 253 3.34 -15.98 11.62
CA VAL A 253 2.76 -16.30 10.31
C VAL A 253 1.24 -16.46 10.41
N ALA A 254 0.76 -17.20 11.42
CA ALA A 254 -0.67 -17.38 11.64
C ALA A 254 -1.39 -16.04 11.91
N GLU A 255 -0.69 -15.07 12.54
CA GLU A 255 -1.23 -13.74 12.82
C GLU A 255 -1.56 -12.96 11.55
N THR A 256 -0.85 -13.18 10.44
CA THR A 256 -1.13 -12.52 9.17
C THR A 256 -2.55 -12.83 8.67
N MET A 257 -3.01 -14.06 8.85
CA MET A 257 -4.37 -14.45 8.49
C MET A 257 -5.41 -13.91 9.48
N ARG A 258 -5.09 -13.82 10.79
CA ARG A 258 -5.96 -13.17 11.78
C ARG A 258 -6.12 -11.68 11.51
N PHE A 259 -5.00 -11.01 11.19
CA PHE A 259 -4.99 -9.62 10.74
C PHE A 259 -5.90 -9.41 9.53
N SER A 260 -5.72 -10.22 8.47
CA SER A 260 -6.48 -10.07 7.22
C SER A 260 -7.99 -10.26 7.39
N LYS A 261 -8.43 -11.06 8.37
CA LYS A 261 -9.85 -11.30 8.67
C LYS A 261 -10.52 -10.08 9.32
N ARG A 262 -9.76 -9.20 9.96
CA ARG A 262 -10.29 -7.97 10.57
C ARG A 262 -10.62 -6.89 9.55
N ILE A 263 -10.12 -7.00 8.32
CA ILE A 263 -10.31 -6.04 7.24
C ILE A 263 -11.50 -6.50 6.39
N THR A 264 -12.56 -5.71 6.41
CA THR A 264 -13.79 -5.93 5.62
C THR A 264 -13.89 -4.99 4.43
N PHE A 265 -13.02 -3.98 4.35
CA PHE A 265 -13.02 -3.02 3.25
C PHE A 265 -12.60 -3.65 1.92
N SER A 266 -13.34 -3.32 0.88
CA SER A 266 -13.00 -3.61 -0.53
C SER A 266 -13.37 -2.41 -1.40
N LEU A 267 -12.67 -2.23 -2.55
CA LEU A 267 -12.99 -1.17 -3.50
C LEU A 267 -14.41 -1.30 -4.10
N ASP A 268 -15.00 -2.49 -4.09
CA ASP A 268 -16.40 -2.72 -4.52
C ASP A 268 -17.42 -1.89 -3.72
N GLN A 269 -17.05 -1.48 -2.49
CA GLN A 269 -17.89 -0.66 -1.62
C GLN A 269 -17.88 0.82 -2.01
N LEU A 270 -16.97 1.22 -2.91
CA LEU A 270 -16.88 2.59 -3.38
C LEU A 270 -17.81 2.76 -4.58
N LYS A 271 -19.04 3.17 -4.31
CA LYS A 271 -20.00 3.58 -5.35
C LYS A 271 -19.80 5.07 -5.60
N TYR A 272 -19.44 5.40 -6.83
CA TYR A 272 -19.38 6.78 -7.28
C TYR A 272 -20.80 7.24 -7.60
N GLN A 273 -21.22 8.29 -6.95
CA GLN A 273 -22.44 9.02 -7.30
C GLN A 273 -21.96 10.38 -7.80
N TYR A 274 -22.03 10.59 -9.12
CA TYR A 274 -21.79 11.93 -9.67
C TYR A 274 -22.87 12.86 -9.13
N PRO A 275 -22.52 14.13 -8.81
CA PRO A 275 -23.54 15.12 -8.51
C PRO A 275 -24.49 15.24 -9.72
N ASP A 276 -25.78 15.33 -9.43
CA ASP A 276 -26.75 15.64 -10.47
C ASP A 276 -26.52 17.09 -10.92
N GLU A 277 -26.28 17.26 -12.19
CA GLU A 277 -26.14 18.60 -12.78
C GLU A 277 -27.50 19.33 -12.72
N PRO A 278 -27.53 20.65 -12.38
CA PRO A 278 -28.75 21.42 -12.41
C PRO A 278 -29.24 21.58 -13.86
N VAL A 279 -30.24 20.79 -14.20
CA VAL A 279 -30.85 20.79 -15.55
C VAL A 279 -32.19 21.52 -15.50
N PRO A 280 -32.48 22.43 -16.45
CA PRO A 280 -33.77 23.07 -16.53
C PRO A 280 -34.92 22.10 -16.69
N PRO A 281 -36.12 22.38 -16.16
CA PRO A 281 -37.26 21.52 -16.29
C PRO A 281 -37.58 21.17 -17.76
N GLY A 282 -37.79 19.87 -18.00
CA GLY A 282 -38.13 19.34 -19.33
C GLY A 282 -36.96 19.06 -20.27
N LYS A 283 -35.70 19.26 -19.81
CA LYS A 283 -34.49 18.90 -20.58
C LYS A 283 -33.76 17.74 -19.93
N THR A 284 -33.03 16.97 -20.73
CA THR A 284 -32.03 16.02 -20.24
C THR A 284 -30.69 16.73 -20.00
N ALA A 285 -29.80 16.14 -19.20
CA ALA A 285 -28.44 16.69 -18.98
C ALA A 285 -27.68 16.86 -20.30
N GLN A 286 -27.82 15.92 -21.24
CA GLN A 286 -27.20 16.01 -22.55
C GLN A 286 -27.73 17.19 -23.37
N GLN A 287 -29.06 17.38 -23.42
CA GLN A 287 -29.66 18.52 -24.11
C GLN A 287 -29.24 19.86 -23.53
N HIS A 288 -29.13 19.93 -22.19
CA HIS A 288 -28.67 21.14 -21.53
C HIS A 288 -27.19 21.42 -21.83
N LEU A 289 -26.33 20.40 -21.83
CA LEU A 289 -24.93 20.53 -22.23
C LEU A 289 -24.78 21.03 -23.67
N GLU A 290 -25.56 20.48 -24.61
CA GLU A 290 -25.58 20.94 -26.02
C GLU A 290 -25.99 22.41 -26.13
N ASP A 291 -27.05 22.81 -25.43
CA ASP A 291 -27.51 24.22 -25.42
C ASP A 291 -26.42 25.15 -24.86
N LEU A 292 -25.80 24.79 -23.75
CA LEU A 292 -24.72 25.59 -23.17
C LEU A 292 -23.50 25.66 -24.09
N THR A 293 -23.17 24.56 -24.76
CA THR A 293 -22.08 24.50 -25.74
C THR A 293 -22.34 25.46 -26.89
N TRP A 294 -23.55 25.44 -27.50
CA TRP A 294 -23.89 26.33 -28.60
C TRP A 294 -24.02 27.77 -28.16
N ALA A 295 -24.53 28.05 -26.97
CA ALA A 295 -24.53 29.40 -26.39
C ALA A 295 -23.11 29.95 -26.18
N GLY A 296 -22.20 29.09 -25.67
CA GLY A 296 -20.77 29.43 -25.52
C GLY A 296 -20.10 29.72 -26.87
N VAL A 297 -20.40 28.90 -27.89
CA VAL A 297 -19.90 29.14 -29.27
C VAL A 297 -20.31 30.53 -29.79
N GLN A 298 -21.57 30.91 -29.63
CA GLN A 298 -22.04 32.22 -30.05
C GLN A 298 -21.34 33.39 -29.33
N GLN A 299 -21.02 33.18 -28.06
CA GLN A 299 -20.31 34.17 -27.24
C GLN A 299 -18.82 34.31 -27.61
N HIS A 300 -18.14 33.20 -27.86
CA HIS A 300 -16.69 33.17 -28.10
C HIS A 300 -16.31 33.32 -29.58
N PHE A 301 -17.20 32.94 -30.47
CA PHE A 301 -17.03 33.05 -31.93
C PHE A 301 -18.20 33.82 -32.55
N PRO A 302 -18.26 35.18 -32.35
CA PRO A 302 -19.31 35.98 -32.91
C PRO A 302 -19.19 36.03 -34.45
N GLY A 303 -19.94 35.18 -35.15
CA GLY A 303 -19.92 35.03 -36.59
C GLY A 303 -20.22 33.61 -37.05
N GLU A 304 -20.05 33.33 -38.33
CA GLU A 304 -20.17 31.97 -38.85
C GLU A 304 -18.95 31.13 -38.42
N ILE A 305 -19.23 30.01 -37.70
CA ILE A 305 -18.22 29.01 -37.38
C ILE A 305 -17.99 28.11 -38.58
N ASP A 306 -16.72 27.75 -38.83
CA ASP A 306 -16.40 26.86 -39.94
C ASP A 306 -16.95 25.41 -39.71
N ALA A 307 -17.02 24.67 -40.80
CA ALA A 307 -17.56 23.30 -40.77
C ALA A 307 -16.73 22.34 -39.91
N THR A 308 -15.41 22.60 -39.81
CA THR A 308 -14.46 21.76 -39.04
C THR A 308 -14.70 21.94 -37.54
N LEU A 309 -14.82 23.16 -37.06
CA LEU A 309 -15.13 23.48 -35.68
C LEU A 309 -16.51 22.89 -35.28
N ARG A 310 -17.52 23.07 -36.15
CA ARG A 310 -18.86 22.51 -35.95
C ARG A 310 -18.83 20.98 -35.85
N ALA A 311 -18.04 20.31 -36.69
CA ALA A 311 -17.90 18.86 -36.67
C ALA A 311 -17.19 18.39 -35.39
N THR A 312 -16.16 19.10 -34.95
CA THR A 312 -15.43 18.81 -33.69
C THR A 312 -16.37 18.92 -32.49
N LEU A 313 -17.12 20.02 -32.36
CA LEU A 313 -18.08 20.21 -31.26
C LEU A 313 -19.20 19.16 -31.20
N ARG A 314 -19.58 18.61 -32.36
CA ARG A 314 -20.58 17.53 -32.39
C ARG A 314 -20.00 16.16 -32.05
N LYS A 315 -18.69 15.97 -32.21
CA LYS A 315 -18.01 14.72 -31.92
C LYS A 315 -17.68 14.57 -30.42
N GLU A 316 -17.31 15.68 -29.77
CA GLU A 316 -17.04 15.71 -28.33
C GLU A 316 -18.31 15.68 -27.49
#